data_d832dc10f59a8e551f0a1ead5ef86fe8
#
_entry.id   d832dc10f59a8e551f0a1ead5ef86fe8
#
_cell.length_a   1.000
_cell.length_b   1.000
_cell.length_c   1.000
_cell.angle_alpha   90.00
_cell.angle_beta   90.00
_cell.angle_gamma   90.00
#
_symmetry.space_group_name_H-M   'P 1'
#
loop_
_entity.id
_entity.type
_entity.pdbx_description
1 polymer ?
#
loop_
_entity_poly.entity_id
_entity_poly.type
_entity_poly.pdbx_seq_one_letter_code
_entity_poly.pdbx_strand_id
1 'polypeptide(L)'
;GSRNFGLWIDGKKQATMVPLGDMLNHSATPDVKWFFEKETNAFVMNSIHSIRSQGEISDSYGTKCNRSYILFYGFVLSDNNKCRNTIFLQLNQSISTLKIQGLRDQLISNEFSRNISSDFSSLNFRQMMTFLRISNANETELAAFIQNRQLSQNPYSKRNEAAALSYLSYKINKLLNTYSLSFSQNKTNLKKFTPYSNKSFATILVMGEKKIMKELLAFIKLALGILLLNNRVSTRQLKNNVKGYILTLRTIR
;
A
#
# COMPACT_ATOMS: atom_id res chain seq x y z
N GLY A 1 1.81 -13.11 20.92
CA GLY A 1 0.71 -13.80 20.24
C GLY A 1 -0.12 -12.86 19.40
N SER A 2 -0.72 -13.38 18.35
CA SER A 2 -1.54 -12.60 17.41
C SER A 2 -2.97 -12.35 17.92
N ARG A 3 -3.38 -13.00 18.99
CA ARG A 3 -4.73 -12.96 19.56
C ARG A 3 -4.78 -12.36 20.97
N ASN A 4 -4.03 -11.29 21.20
CA ASN A 4 -4.11 -10.54 22.45
C ASN A 4 -5.00 -9.31 22.30
N PHE A 5 -5.66 -8.97 23.39
CA PHE A 5 -6.48 -7.76 23.51
C PHE A 5 -5.65 -6.63 24.14
N GLY A 6 -5.74 -5.45 23.59
CA GLY A 6 -5.07 -4.27 24.14
C GLY A 6 -5.95 -3.60 25.19
N LEU A 7 -5.87 -4.03 26.44
CA LEU A 7 -6.68 -3.49 27.53
C LEU A 7 -5.95 -2.32 28.22
N TRP A 8 -6.71 -1.36 28.72
CA TRP A 8 -6.21 -0.30 29.60
C TRP A 8 -6.45 -0.71 31.05
N ILE A 9 -5.40 -1.17 31.71
CA ILE A 9 -5.42 -1.60 33.12
C ILE A 9 -4.50 -0.64 33.89
N ASP A 10 -5.01 -0.03 34.94
CA ASP A 10 -4.28 0.95 35.79
C ASP A 10 -3.61 2.09 34.98
N GLY A 11 -4.33 2.60 33.98
CA GLY A 11 -3.84 3.71 33.13
C GLY A 11 -2.76 3.30 32.12
N LYS A 12 -2.42 2.01 32.01
CA LYS A 12 -1.44 1.50 31.05
C LYS A 12 -2.09 0.53 30.07
N LYS A 13 -1.75 0.65 28.79
CA LYS A 13 -2.18 -0.31 27.78
C LYS A 13 -1.35 -1.59 27.90
N GLN A 14 -2.02 -2.70 28.19
CA GLN A 14 -1.41 -4.03 28.33
C GLN A 14 -1.95 -4.99 27.29
N ALA A 15 -1.08 -5.82 26.74
CA ALA A 15 -1.46 -6.91 25.86
C ALA A 15 -1.88 -8.11 26.73
N THR A 16 -3.15 -8.45 26.69
CA THR A 16 -3.77 -9.43 27.58
C THR A 16 -4.36 -10.58 26.78
N MET A 17 -4.10 -11.80 27.21
CA MET A 17 -4.82 -12.98 26.72
C MET A 17 -6.15 -13.09 27.48
N VAL A 18 -7.24 -13.24 26.74
CA VAL A 18 -8.58 -13.41 27.32
C VAL A 18 -9.09 -14.79 26.91
N PRO A 19 -9.08 -15.77 27.83
CA PRO A 19 -9.57 -17.11 27.55
C PRO A 19 -10.98 -17.07 26.96
N LEU A 20 -11.26 -17.92 25.97
CA LEU A 20 -12.49 -17.96 25.17
C LEU A 20 -12.67 -16.77 24.22
N GLY A 21 -12.37 -15.53 24.63
CA GLY A 21 -12.46 -14.36 23.76
C GLY A 21 -11.48 -14.43 22.57
N ASP A 22 -10.29 -14.99 22.80
CA ASP A 22 -9.26 -15.17 21.77
C ASP A 22 -9.55 -16.31 20.77
N MET A 23 -10.60 -17.10 21.02
CA MET A 23 -11.01 -18.19 20.12
C MET A 23 -11.97 -17.76 19.03
N LEU A 24 -12.58 -16.57 19.13
CA LEU A 24 -13.49 -16.06 18.10
C LEU A 24 -12.75 -15.81 16.78
N ASN A 25 -13.38 -16.20 15.68
CA ASN A 25 -12.83 -15.94 14.35
C ASN A 25 -13.06 -14.49 13.91
N HIS A 26 -12.27 -14.05 12.93
CA HIS A 26 -12.38 -12.71 12.37
C HIS A 26 -13.53 -12.58 11.40
N SER A 27 -14.29 -11.48 11.54
CA SER A 27 -15.20 -10.99 10.53
C SER A 27 -14.94 -9.50 10.21
N ALA A 28 -15.13 -9.11 8.95
CA ALA A 28 -15.15 -7.70 8.56
C ALA A 28 -16.40 -6.98 9.08
N THR A 29 -17.46 -7.75 9.37
CA THR A 29 -18.70 -7.34 10.03
C THR A 29 -18.88 -8.21 11.27
N PRO A 30 -18.19 -7.88 12.39
CA PRO A 30 -18.20 -8.70 13.59
C PRO A 30 -19.59 -8.74 14.24
N ASP A 31 -19.85 -9.81 15.00
CA ASP A 31 -21.10 -9.98 15.75
C ASP A 31 -21.01 -9.35 17.14
N VAL A 32 -19.78 -9.13 17.62
CA VAL A 32 -19.51 -8.64 18.97
C VAL A 32 -18.58 -7.44 18.96
N LYS A 33 -18.68 -6.66 20.04
CA LYS A 33 -17.66 -5.68 20.45
C LYS A 33 -17.25 -5.97 21.89
N TRP A 34 -16.01 -5.66 22.21
CA TRP A 34 -15.46 -5.91 23.53
C TRP A 34 -14.88 -4.60 24.13
N PHE A 35 -14.86 -4.55 25.45
CA PHE A 35 -14.24 -3.49 26.26
C PHE A 35 -13.85 -4.03 27.62
N PHE A 36 -13.05 -3.29 28.35
CA PHE A 36 -12.74 -3.55 29.74
C PHE A 36 -13.58 -2.64 30.61
N GLU A 37 -14.41 -3.25 31.46
CA GLU A 37 -15.28 -2.55 32.41
C GLU A 37 -14.52 -2.39 33.72
N LYS A 38 -14.24 -1.15 34.08
CA LYS A 38 -13.41 -0.84 35.25
C LYS A 38 -14.12 -1.11 36.58
N GLU A 39 -15.41 -0.83 36.62
CA GLU A 39 -16.26 -0.95 37.82
C GLU A 39 -16.31 -2.39 38.32
N THR A 40 -16.41 -3.32 37.42
CA THR A 40 -16.49 -4.77 37.72
C THR A 40 -15.14 -5.48 37.55
N ASN A 41 -14.10 -4.75 37.08
CA ASN A 41 -12.80 -5.30 36.74
C ASN A 41 -12.91 -6.50 35.76
N ALA A 42 -13.80 -6.40 34.79
CA ALA A 42 -14.13 -7.50 33.88
C ALA A 42 -13.86 -7.14 32.41
N PHE A 43 -13.44 -8.14 31.65
CA PHE A 43 -13.50 -8.09 30.19
C PHE A 43 -14.91 -8.45 29.74
N VAL A 44 -15.56 -7.51 29.05
CA VAL A 44 -16.94 -7.68 28.60
C VAL A 44 -16.99 -7.78 27.08
N MET A 45 -17.78 -8.72 26.59
CA MET A 45 -18.01 -8.93 25.16
C MET A 45 -19.52 -8.91 24.90
N ASN A 46 -20.00 -7.87 24.24
CA ASN A 46 -21.42 -7.67 23.95
C ASN A 46 -21.73 -7.96 22.49
N SER A 47 -22.82 -8.66 22.23
CA SER A 47 -23.37 -8.75 20.87
C SER A 47 -23.84 -7.38 20.40
N ILE A 48 -23.63 -7.08 19.12
CA ILE A 48 -24.05 -5.79 18.51
C ILE A 48 -25.36 -5.95 17.71
N HIS A 49 -25.83 -7.17 17.56
CA HIS A 49 -27.11 -7.51 16.95
C HIS A 49 -27.57 -8.90 17.44
N SER A 50 -28.77 -9.32 17.07
CA SER A 50 -29.26 -10.67 17.37
C SER A 50 -28.43 -11.73 16.66
N ILE A 51 -27.94 -12.70 17.41
CA ILE A 51 -27.16 -13.82 16.90
C ILE A 51 -28.07 -15.03 16.76
N ARG A 52 -28.02 -15.70 15.61
CA ARG A 52 -28.80 -16.92 15.36
C ARG A 52 -28.32 -18.03 16.29
N SER A 53 -29.27 -18.81 16.85
CA SER A 53 -28.92 -20.02 17.61
C SER A 53 -28.02 -20.95 16.80
N GLN A 54 -26.98 -21.48 17.42
CA GLN A 54 -25.94 -22.33 16.81
C GLN A 54 -25.13 -21.63 15.70
N GLY A 55 -25.27 -20.31 15.56
CA GLY A 55 -24.44 -19.51 14.66
C GLY A 55 -23.03 -19.32 15.23
N GLU A 56 -22.05 -19.24 14.35
CA GLU A 56 -20.69 -18.80 14.72
C GLU A 56 -20.75 -17.36 15.21
N ILE A 57 -19.99 -17.06 16.25
CA ILE A 57 -19.82 -15.70 16.78
C ILE A 57 -18.45 -15.22 16.34
N SER A 58 -18.40 -14.04 15.71
CA SER A 58 -17.18 -13.46 15.18
C SER A 58 -16.80 -12.15 15.85
N ASP A 59 -15.50 -11.90 15.96
CA ASP A 59 -14.91 -10.65 16.41
C ASP A 59 -14.12 -9.98 15.27
N SER A 60 -13.71 -8.74 15.48
CA SER A 60 -12.83 -8.02 14.56
C SER A 60 -11.38 -8.03 15.06
N TYR A 61 -10.47 -8.60 14.27
CA TYR A 61 -9.02 -8.48 14.54
C TYR A 61 -8.46 -7.10 14.14
N GLY A 62 -9.34 -6.15 13.85
CA GLY A 62 -9.02 -4.81 13.39
C GLY A 62 -8.80 -4.74 11.87
N THR A 63 -8.71 -3.52 11.36
CA THR A 63 -8.49 -3.28 9.93
C THR A 63 -7.03 -3.55 9.57
N LYS A 64 -6.78 -4.63 8.86
CA LYS A 64 -5.44 -5.05 8.42
C LYS A 64 -5.43 -5.37 6.92
N CYS A 65 -4.27 -5.21 6.29
CA CYS A 65 -4.06 -5.67 4.92
C CYS A 65 -3.90 -7.19 4.87
N ASN A 66 -4.20 -7.81 3.75
CA ASN A 66 -4.09 -9.27 3.57
C ASN A 66 -2.70 -9.82 3.88
N ARG A 67 -1.64 -9.03 3.63
CA ARG A 67 -0.28 -9.42 4.04
C ARG A 67 -0.14 -9.59 5.56
N SER A 68 -0.78 -8.72 6.35
CA SER A 68 -0.79 -8.86 7.81
C SER A 68 -1.68 -10.00 8.28
N TYR A 69 -2.84 -10.19 7.62
CA TYR A 69 -3.71 -11.31 7.96
C TYR A 69 -3.03 -12.67 7.73
N ILE A 70 -2.37 -12.86 6.57
CA ILE A 70 -1.70 -14.14 6.30
C ILE A 70 -0.48 -14.35 7.20
N LEU A 71 0.28 -13.30 7.50
CA LEU A 71 1.51 -13.40 8.30
C LEU A 71 1.22 -13.69 9.77
N PHE A 72 0.19 -13.05 10.36
CA PHE A 72 -0.07 -13.13 11.79
C PHE A 72 -1.22 -14.06 12.15
N TYR A 73 -2.11 -14.38 11.21
CA TYR A 73 -3.32 -15.14 11.48
C TYR A 73 -3.54 -16.32 10.53
N GLY A 74 -2.77 -16.44 9.46
CA GLY A 74 -2.81 -17.58 8.55
C GLY A 74 -3.95 -17.57 7.53
N PHE A 75 -4.64 -16.45 7.32
CA PHE A 75 -5.72 -16.31 6.35
C PHE A 75 -5.64 -15.01 5.55
N VAL A 76 -6.43 -14.89 4.51
CA VAL A 76 -6.67 -13.64 3.76
C VAL A 76 -8.16 -13.45 3.51
N LEU A 77 -8.58 -12.20 3.37
CA LEU A 77 -9.93 -11.85 2.95
C LEU A 77 -9.95 -11.72 1.42
N SER A 78 -10.88 -12.39 0.77
CA SER A 78 -11.06 -12.30 -0.70
C SER A 78 -11.46 -10.89 -1.13
N ASP A 79 -12.23 -10.20 -0.31
CA ASP A 79 -12.69 -8.83 -0.52
C ASP A 79 -12.32 -7.95 0.68
N ASN A 80 -11.04 -7.58 0.76
CA ASN A 80 -10.53 -6.71 1.81
C ASN A 80 -10.65 -5.23 1.39
N ASN A 81 -11.86 -4.69 1.47
CA ASN A 81 -12.12 -3.29 1.08
C ASN A 81 -11.65 -2.27 2.13
N LYS A 82 -11.45 -2.68 3.38
CA LYS A 82 -11.08 -1.79 4.50
C LYS A 82 -9.59 -1.46 4.53
N CYS A 83 -8.75 -2.28 3.92
CA CYS A 83 -7.31 -2.01 3.82
C CYS A 83 -6.83 -2.26 2.40
N ARG A 84 -6.23 -1.25 1.80
CA ARG A 84 -5.62 -1.39 0.48
C ARG A 84 -4.41 -2.32 0.59
N ASN A 85 -4.37 -3.34 -0.25
CA ASN A 85 -3.17 -4.15 -0.41
C ASN A 85 -1.97 -3.26 -0.77
N THR A 86 -0.79 -3.73 -0.47
CA THR A 86 0.47 -3.03 -0.77
C THR A 86 1.43 -3.98 -1.47
N ILE A 87 2.33 -3.41 -2.28
CA ILE A 87 3.52 -4.10 -2.79
C ILE A 87 4.75 -3.52 -2.10
N PHE A 88 5.75 -4.35 -1.85
CA PHE A 88 7.04 -3.87 -1.36
C PHE A 88 7.89 -3.46 -2.56
N LEU A 89 8.30 -2.19 -2.60
CA LEU A 89 9.23 -1.68 -3.59
C LEU A 89 10.55 -1.29 -2.94
N GLN A 90 11.63 -1.82 -3.51
CA GLN A 90 13.00 -1.42 -3.21
C GLN A 90 13.58 -0.76 -4.46
N LEU A 91 13.93 0.50 -4.33
CA LEU A 91 14.44 1.35 -5.40
C LEU A 91 15.83 1.84 -4.99
N ASN A 92 16.78 1.74 -5.90
CA ASN A 92 18.13 2.25 -5.71
C ASN A 92 18.33 3.48 -6.59
N GLN A 93 19.26 4.34 -6.22
CA GLN A 93 19.69 5.44 -7.07
C GLN A 93 20.24 4.89 -8.40
N SER A 94 20.05 5.63 -9.48
CA SER A 94 20.65 5.29 -10.77
C SER A 94 22.17 5.53 -10.74
N ILE A 95 22.92 4.69 -11.44
CA ILE A 95 24.37 4.86 -11.60
C ILE A 95 24.63 6.23 -12.25
N SER A 96 25.60 6.96 -11.71
CA SER A 96 25.95 8.31 -12.16
C SER A 96 27.41 8.61 -11.87
N THR A 97 27.90 9.77 -12.35
CA THR A 97 29.24 10.25 -12.02
C THR A 97 29.36 10.52 -10.52
N LEU A 98 30.58 10.47 -9.98
CA LEU A 98 30.86 10.77 -8.56
C LEU A 98 30.31 12.14 -8.14
N LYS A 99 30.40 13.14 -9.01
CA LYS A 99 29.85 14.48 -8.76
C LYS A 99 28.33 14.45 -8.54
N ILE A 100 27.58 13.83 -9.44
CA ILE A 100 26.12 13.70 -9.34
C ILE A 100 25.75 12.88 -8.12
N GLN A 101 26.48 11.80 -7.83
CA GLN A 101 26.25 10.97 -6.65
C GLN A 101 26.41 11.80 -5.36
N GLY A 102 27.48 12.55 -5.21
CA GLY A 102 27.70 13.42 -4.05
C GLY A 102 26.63 14.50 -3.85
N LEU A 103 26.04 15.01 -4.94
CA LEU A 103 24.89 15.93 -4.85
C LEU A 103 23.61 15.21 -4.37
N ARG A 104 23.35 14.00 -4.84
CA ARG A 104 22.21 13.20 -4.42
C ARG A 104 22.28 12.78 -2.97
N ASP A 105 23.46 12.40 -2.48
CA ASP A 105 23.69 11.94 -1.12
C ASP A 105 23.42 13.03 -0.07
N GLN A 106 23.47 14.31 -0.46
CA GLN A 106 23.05 15.43 0.38
C GLN A 106 21.53 15.50 0.58
N LEU A 107 20.75 14.88 -0.30
CA LEU A 107 19.30 14.99 -0.34
C LEU A 107 18.57 13.73 0.14
N ILE A 108 19.07 12.55 -0.22
CA ILE A 108 18.41 11.26 0.02
C ILE A 108 19.44 10.17 0.34
N SER A 109 18.97 9.09 1.01
CA SER A 109 19.72 7.84 1.14
C SER A 109 19.86 7.11 -0.19
N ASN A 110 20.79 6.15 -0.28
CA ASN A 110 21.06 5.39 -1.50
C ASN A 110 19.90 4.51 -1.97
N GLU A 111 18.97 4.19 -1.08
CA GLU A 111 17.83 3.34 -1.39
C GLU A 111 16.53 3.87 -0.79
N PHE A 112 15.44 3.46 -1.38
CA PHE A 112 14.09 3.61 -0.87
C PHE A 112 13.44 2.23 -0.76
N SER A 113 12.99 1.87 0.44
CA SER A 113 12.34 0.58 0.72
C SER A 113 11.05 0.80 1.48
N ARG A 114 9.90 0.66 0.85
CA ARG A 114 8.58 0.92 1.45
C ARG A 114 7.48 0.04 0.84
N ASN A 115 6.42 -0.12 1.61
CA ASN A 115 5.16 -0.66 1.10
C ASN A 115 4.38 0.43 0.37
N ILE A 116 4.05 0.20 -0.89
CA ILE A 116 3.32 1.12 -1.76
C ILE A 116 1.96 0.53 -2.12
N SER A 117 0.91 1.34 -2.01
CA SER A 117 -0.43 1.03 -2.49
C SER A 117 -0.75 1.84 -3.75
N SER A 118 -1.91 1.59 -4.34
CA SER A 118 -2.46 2.44 -5.41
C SER A 118 -3.11 3.73 -4.89
N ASP A 119 -2.76 4.16 -3.68
CA ASP A 119 -3.13 5.47 -3.14
C ASP A 119 -2.06 6.51 -3.46
N PHE A 120 -2.27 7.24 -4.54
CA PHE A 120 -1.37 8.27 -5.04
C PHE A 120 -1.31 9.54 -4.16
N SER A 121 -2.16 9.64 -3.14
CA SER A 121 -2.13 10.70 -2.13
C SER A 121 -1.40 10.29 -0.85
N SER A 122 -1.06 9.01 -0.70
CA SER A 122 -0.41 8.48 0.50
C SER A 122 0.98 9.07 0.73
N LEU A 123 1.39 9.15 1.99
CA LEU A 123 2.73 9.61 2.36
C LEU A 123 3.82 8.75 1.69
N ASN A 124 3.67 7.43 1.70
CA ASN A 124 4.64 6.52 1.09
C ASN A 124 4.78 6.75 -0.42
N PHE A 125 3.68 7.02 -1.14
CA PHE A 125 3.73 7.34 -2.56
C PHE A 125 4.46 8.66 -2.81
N ARG A 126 4.16 9.70 -2.04
CA ARG A 126 4.85 11.00 -2.16
C ARG A 126 6.34 10.89 -1.87
N GLN A 127 6.73 10.18 -0.81
CA GLN A 127 8.14 9.94 -0.48
C GLN A 127 8.85 9.15 -1.59
N MET A 128 8.21 8.15 -2.17
CA MET A 128 8.73 7.41 -3.31
C MET A 128 8.97 8.33 -4.52
N MET A 129 8.00 9.17 -4.86
CA MET A 129 8.16 10.11 -5.97
C MET A 129 9.25 11.14 -5.72
N THR A 130 9.39 11.64 -4.49
CA THR A 130 10.50 12.52 -4.09
C THR A 130 11.85 11.82 -4.30
N PHE A 131 11.99 10.59 -3.83
CA PHE A 131 13.19 9.78 -4.06
C PHE A 131 13.49 9.62 -5.55
N LEU A 132 12.48 9.27 -6.35
CA LEU A 132 12.64 9.05 -7.79
C LEU A 132 13.03 10.32 -8.53
N ARG A 133 12.45 11.48 -8.18
CA ARG A 133 12.80 12.77 -8.77
C ARG A 133 14.25 13.12 -8.50
N ILE A 134 14.71 12.99 -7.28
CA ILE A 134 16.11 13.25 -6.91
C ILE A 134 17.04 12.24 -7.61
N SER A 135 16.70 10.95 -7.60
CA SER A 135 17.51 9.90 -8.25
C SER A 135 17.64 10.06 -9.76
N ASN A 136 16.68 10.72 -10.43
CA ASN A 136 16.69 10.93 -11.88
C ASN A 136 16.97 12.39 -12.27
N ALA A 137 17.32 13.25 -11.32
CA ALA A 137 17.65 14.65 -11.57
C ALA A 137 19.01 14.81 -12.25
N ASN A 138 19.13 15.80 -13.13
CA ASN A 138 20.39 16.28 -13.65
C ASN A 138 21.06 17.28 -12.67
N GLU A 139 22.27 17.77 -12.99
CA GLU A 139 23.01 18.70 -12.13
C GLU A 139 22.24 19.98 -11.81
N THR A 140 21.61 20.58 -12.81
CA THR A 140 20.83 21.83 -12.63
C THR A 140 19.64 21.61 -11.69
N GLU A 141 18.93 20.50 -11.86
CA GLU A 141 17.78 20.15 -11.02
C GLU A 141 18.23 19.81 -9.59
N LEU A 142 19.35 19.09 -9.43
CA LEU A 142 19.92 18.80 -8.12
C LEU A 142 20.35 20.08 -7.40
N ALA A 143 20.99 21.03 -8.10
CA ALA A 143 21.34 22.32 -7.52
C ALA A 143 20.11 23.06 -7.00
N ALA A 144 19.01 23.07 -7.77
CA ALA A 144 17.74 23.67 -7.34
C ALA A 144 17.14 22.93 -6.12
N PHE A 145 17.20 21.60 -6.09
CA PHE A 145 16.68 20.80 -4.96
C PHE A 145 17.52 20.99 -3.68
N ILE A 146 18.82 21.21 -3.80
CA ILE A 146 19.69 21.51 -2.66
C ILE A 146 19.36 22.90 -2.09
N GLN A 147 19.12 23.89 -2.96
CA GLN A 147 18.72 25.23 -2.52
C GLN A 147 17.33 25.22 -1.86
N ASN A 148 16.38 24.45 -2.40
CA ASN A 148 15.05 24.33 -1.87
C ASN A 148 14.53 22.89 -1.99
N ARG A 149 14.63 22.12 -0.89
CA ARG A 149 14.20 20.71 -0.83
C ARG A 149 12.71 20.48 -1.15
N GLN A 150 11.86 21.50 -0.96
CA GLN A 150 10.43 21.38 -1.25
C GLN A 150 10.16 21.21 -2.75
N LEU A 151 11.05 21.67 -3.64
CA LEU A 151 10.92 21.51 -5.08
C LEU A 151 10.89 20.04 -5.50
N SER A 152 11.62 19.16 -4.83
CA SER A 152 11.62 17.71 -5.13
C SER A 152 10.34 16.97 -4.69
N GLN A 153 9.54 17.57 -3.81
CA GLN A 153 8.29 16.96 -3.33
C GLN A 153 7.16 17.01 -4.37
N ASN A 154 7.27 17.91 -5.34
CA ASN A 154 6.31 18.11 -6.42
C ASN A 154 6.97 17.90 -7.80
N PRO A 155 6.20 17.64 -8.86
CA PRO A 155 6.72 17.66 -10.22
C PRO A 155 7.42 18.99 -10.54
N TYR A 156 8.71 18.94 -10.84
CA TYR A 156 9.56 20.13 -11.05
C TYR A 156 9.74 20.49 -12.52
N SER A 157 10.13 19.51 -13.34
CA SER A 157 10.28 19.67 -14.79
C SER A 157 9.67 18.47 -15.51
N LYS A 158 9.21 18.66 -16.75
CA LYS A 158 8.68 17.57 -17.60
C LYS A 158 9.71 16.45 -17.77
N ARG A 159 10.98 16.82 -17.99
CA ARG A 159 12.09 15.87 -18.15
C ARG A 159 12.25 15.01 -16.89
N ASN A 160 12.37 15.65 -15.72
CA ASN A 160 12.62 14.95 -14.47
C ASN A 160 11.46 14.01 -14.09
N GLU A 161 10.24 14.51 -14.21
CA GLU A 161 9.05 13.72 -13.89
C GLU A 161 8.87 12.55 -14.85
N ALA A 162 9.10 12.73 -16.16
CA ALA A 162 9.06 11.65 -17.13
C ALA A 162 10.14 10.58 -16.84
N ALA A 163 11.35 11.00 -16.49
CA ALA A 163 12.42 10.07 -16.12
C ALA A 163 12.07 9.27 -14.84
N ALA A 164 11.56 9.94 -13.80
CA ALA A 164 11.13 9.31 -12.57
C ALA A 164 10.01 8.27 -12.79
N LEU A 165 8.98 8.62 -13.56
CA LEU A 165 7.86 7.74 -13.90
C LEU A 165 8.30 6.56 -14.79
N SER A 166 9.19 6.80 -15.76
CA SER A 166 9.72 5.75 -16.63
C SER A 166 10.54 4.73 -15.84
N TYR A 167 11.37 5.19 -14.91
CA TYR A 167 12.13 4.31 -14.02
C TYR A 167 11.20 3.49 -13.10
N LEU A 168 10.17 4.11 -12.54
CA LEU A 168 9.17 3.40 -11.74
C LEU A 168 8.45 2.33 -12.57
N SER A 169 8.05 2.66 -13.80
CA SER A 169 7.44 1.70 -14.74
C SER A 169 8.35 0.50 -14.99
N TYR A 170 9.63 0.74 -15.25
CA TYR A 170 10.63 -0.31 -15.42
C TYR A 170 10.71 -1.23 -14.19
N LYS A 171 10.81 -0.67 -12.99
CA LYS A 171 10.90 -1.43 -11.73
C LYS A 171 9.64 -2.26 -11.46
N ILE A 172 8.45 -1.71 -11.71
CA ILE A 172 7.19 -2.42 -11.53
C ILE A 172 7.07 -3.57 -12.54
N ASN A 173 7.43 -3.35 -13.81
CA ASN A 173 7.42 -4.40 -14.82
C ASN A 173 8.44 -5.51 -14.48
N LYS A 174 9.63 -5.14 -14.01
CA LYS A 174 10.63 -6.12 -13.54
C LYS A 174 10.07 -6.97 -12.39
N LEU A 175 9.42 -6.35 -11.42
CA LEU A 175 8.76 -7.06 -10.32
C LEU A 175 7.62 -7.94 -10.84
N LEU A 176 6.77 -7.43 -11.74
CA LEU A 176 5.65 -8.20 -12.30
C LEU A 176 6.13 -9.45 -13.06
N ASN A 177 7.28 -9.38 -13.73
CA ASN A 177 7.88 -10.50 -14.45
C ASN A 177 8.50 -11.57 -13.53
N THR A 178 8.65 -11.32 -12.23
CA THR A 178 9.09 -12.38 -11.28
C THR A 178 7.97 -13.37 -10.95
N TYR A 179 6.73 -13.03 -11.24
CA TYR A 179 5.59 -13.92 -11.01
C TYR A 179 5.43 -14.89 -12.18
N SER A 180 5.50 -16.19 -11.90
CA SER A 180 5.42 -17.25 -12.91
C SER A 180 4.08 -17.35 -13.65
N LEU A 181 2.98 -16.92 -13.02
CA LEU A 181 1.63 -17.02 -13.58
C LEU A 181 1.07 -15.62 -13.91
N SER A 182 0.27 -15.50 -14.96
CA SER A 182 -0.50 -14.29 -15.25
C SER A 182 -1.66 -14.10 -14.25
N PHE A 183 -2.27 -12.92 -14.23
CA PHE A 183 -3.44 -12.67 -13.41
C PHE A 183 -4.64 -13.57 -13.78
N SER A 184 -4.86 -13.82 -15.08
CA SER A 184 -5.91 -14.71 -15.57
C SER A 184 -5.68 -16.17 -15.17
N GLN A 185 -4.45 -16.67 -15.26
CA GLN A 185 -4.09 -18.01 -14.78
C GLN A 185 -4.30 -18.15 -13.27
N ASN A 186 -3.89 -17.16 -12.47
CA ASN A 186 -4.17 -17.14 -11.04
C ASN A 186 -5.69 -17.20 -10.75
N LYS A 187 -6.51 -16.44 -11.47
CA LYS A 187 -7.97 -16.44 -11.32
C LYS A 187 -8.58 -17.80 -11.67
N THR A 188 -8.07 -18.46 -12.71
CA THR A 188 -8.52 -19.81 -13.11
C THR A 188 -8.10 -20.85 -12.07
N ASN A 189 -6.87 -20.78 -11.59
CA ASN A 189 -6.35 -21.72 -10.58
C ASN A 189 -7.07 -21.56 -9.23
N LEU A 190 -7.41 -20.34 -8.84
CA LEU A 190 -8.14 -20.07 -7.59
C LEU A 190 -9.48 -20.83 -7.55
N LYS A 191 -10.17 -20.97 -8.69
CA LYS A 191 -11.44 -21.71 -8.77
C LYS A 191 -11.26 -23.23 -8.57
N LYS A 192 -10.04 -23.75 -8.76
CA LYS A 192 -9.71 -25.17 -8.62
C LYS A 192 -9.17 -25.53 -7.23
N PHE A 193 -8.75 -24.54 -6.44
CA PHE A 193 -8.20 -24.79 -5.12
C PHE A 193 -9.31 -24.96 -4.08
N THR A 194 -9.06 -25.82 -3.10
CA THR A 194 -9.92 -25.91 -1.93
C THR A 194 -10.02 -24.54 -1.25
N PRO A 195 -11.25 -24.04 -0.98
CA PRO A 195 -11.43 -22.82 -0.22
C PRO A 195 -10.66 -22.85 1.10
N TYR A 196 -10.16 -21.71 1.55
CA TYR A 196 -9.40 -21.57 2.79
C TYR A 196 -8.09 -22.36 2.87
N SER A 197 -7.63 -22.96 1.80
CA SER A 197 -6.31 -23.60 1.74
C SER A 197 -5.19 -22.56 1.61
N ASN A 198 -3.97 -22.93 2.03
CA ASN A 198 -2.79 -22.06 1.87
C ASN A 198 -2.56 -21.66 0.40
N LYS A 199 -2.88 -22.56 -0.55
CA LYS A 199 -2.79 -22.27 -1.99
C LYS A 199 -3.80 -21.19 -2.41
N SER A 200 -5.03 -21.26 -1.91
CA SER A 200 -6.05 -20.24 -2.20
C SER A 200 -5.66 -18.90 -1.59
N PHE A 201 -5.21 -18.86 -0.34
CA PHE A 201 -4.78 -17.63 0.34
C PHE A 201 -3.58 -16.98 -0.34
N ALA A 202 -2.55 -17.74 -0.67
CA ALA A 202 -1.38 -17.23 -1.40
C ALA A 202 -1.79 -16.66 -2.77
N THR A 203 -2.70 -17.32 -3.48
CA THR A 203 -3.17 -16.86 -4.79
C THR A 203 -3.97 -15.55 -4.67
N ILE A 204 -4.84 -15.41 -3.68
CA ILE A 204 -5.58 -14.17 -3.42
C ILE A 204 -4.61 -13.02 -3.12
N LEU A 205 -3.60 -13.26 -2.28
CA LEU A 205 -2.58 -12.26 -1.96
C LEU A 205 -1.84 -11.79 -3.21
N VAL A 206 -1.31 -12.74 -4.00
CA VAL A 206 -0.58 -12.45 -5.26
C VAL A 206 -1.45 -11.72 -6.27
N MET A 207 -2.73 -12.08 -6.40
CA MET A 207 -3.66 -11.36 -7.26
C MET A 207 -3.87 -9.91 -6.79
N GLY A 208 -3.94 -9.68 -5.48
CA GLY A 208 -4.00 -8.34 -4.89
C GLY A 208 -2.76 -7.49 -5.23
N GLU A 209 -1.56 -8.05 -5.12
CA GLU A 209 -0.30 -7.38 -5.50
C GLU A 209 -0.25 -7.04 -6.99
N LYS A 210 -0.61 -7.99 -7.85
CA LYS A 210 -0.69 -7.77 -9.31
C LYS A 210 -1.71 -6.68 -9.68
N LYS A 211 -2.83 -6.59 -8.97
CA LYS A 211 -3.82 -5.54 -9.18
C LYS A 211 -3.21 -4.16 -8.92
N ILE A 212 -2.48 -3.99 -7.81
CA ILE A 212 -1.80 -2.73 -7.48
C ILE A 212 -0.78 -2.37 -8.55
N MET A 213 0.06 -3.32 -8.96
CA MET A 213 1.05 -3.07 -10.02
C MET A 213 0.40 -2.62 -11.33
N LYS A 214 -0.71 -3.24 -11.74
CA LYS A 214 -1.48 -2.81 -12.90
C LYS A 214 -2.07 -1.41 -12.75
N GLU A 215 -2.61 -1.07 -11.57
CA GLU A 215 -3.13 0.27 -11.29
C GLU A 215 -2.02 1.34 -11.34
N LEU A 216 -0.84 1.04 -10.79
CA LEU A 216 0.33 1.91 -10.86
C LEU A 216 0.80 2.10 -12.32
N LEU A 217 0.91 1.03 -13.10
CA LEU A 217 1.30 1.11 -14.50
C LEU A 217 0.29 1.90 -15.36
N ALA A 218 -1.00 1.72 -15.11
CA ALA A 218 -2.04 2.51 -15.80
C ALA A 218 -1.94 4.00 -15.46
N PHE A 219 -1.69 4.34 -14.19
CA PHE A 219 -1.43 5.70 -13.75
C PHE A 219 -0.19 6.30 -14.43
N ILE A 220 0.94 5.55 -14.44
CA ILE A 220 2.19 6.00 -15.08
C ILE A 220 1.97 6.24 -16.56
N LYS A 221 1.31 5.33 -17.27
CA LYS A 221 0.98 5.49 -18.70
C LYS A 221 0.19 6.76 -18.96
N LEU A 222 -0.82 7.03 -18.12
CA LEU A 222 -1.63 8.25 -18.21
C LEU A 222 -0.78 9.50 -18.00
N ALA A 223 0.05 9.51 -16.94
CA ALA A 223 0.91 10.63 -16.59
C ALA A 223 1.95 10.93 -17.68
N LEU A 224 2.62 9.90 -18.21
CA LEU A 224 3.57 10.03 -19.33
C LEU A 224 2.87 10.51 -20.61
N GLY A 225 1.65 10.04 -20.89
CA GLY A 225 0.86 10.52 -22.02
C GLY A 225 0.57 12.03 -21.95
N ILE A 226 0.33 12.56 -20.75
CA ILE A 226 0.12 14.01 -20.54
C ILE A 226 1.43 14.78 -20.70
N LEU A 227 2.52 14.27 -20.11
CA LEU A 227 3.82 14.95 -20.13
C LEU A 227 4.45 15.01 -21.52
N LEU A 228 4.41 13.90 -22.26
CA LEU A 228 5.17 13.72 -23.49
C LEU A 228 4.34 13.97 -24.76
N LEU A 229 3.04 13.66 -24.72
CA LEU A 229 2.15 13.69 -25.88
C LEU A 229 1.10 14.80 -25.80
N ASN A 230 1.12 15.63 -24.75
CA ASN A 230 0.12 16.67 -24.48
C ASN A 230 -1.33 16.13 -24.52
N ASN A 231 -1.55 14.88 -24.14
CA ASN A 231 -2.85 14.25 -24.18
C ASN A 231 -3.85 15.01 -23.29
N ARG A 232 -4.96 15.44 -23.89
CA ARG A 232 -6.08 16.04 -23.14
C ARG A 232 -6.90 14.92 -22.50
N VAL A 233 -6.79 14.78 -21.19
CA VAL A 233 -7.57 13.83 -20.41
C VAL A 233 -8.66 14.60 -19.65
N SER A 234 -9.90 14.15 -19.74
CA SER A 234 -10.98 14.71 -18.91
C SER A 234 -10.74 14.38 -17.44
N THR A 235 -10.55 15.42 -16.62
CA THR A 235 -10.37 15.25 -15.18
C THR A 235 -11.65 14.83 -14.44
N ARG A 236 -12.82 14.91 -15.10
CA ARG A 236 -14.10 14.49 -14.51
C ARG A 236 -14.17 12.99 -14.25
N GLN A 237 -13.45 12.19 -15.04
CA GLN A 237 -13.44 10.72 -14.93
C GLN A 237 -12.29 10.19 -14.04
N LEU A 238 -11.40 11.08 -13.54
CA LEU A 238 -10.27 10.67 -12.70
C LEU A 238 -10.71 10.54 -11.24
N LYS A 239 -10.21 9.48 -10.59
CA LYS A 239 -10.37 9.32 -9.13
C LYS A 239 -9.71 10.51 -8.41
N ASN A 240 -10.29 10.94 -7.30
CA ASN A 240 -9.80 12.11 -6.55
C ASN A 240 -8.32 12.04 -6.17
N ASN A 241 -7.83 10.84 -5.82
CA ASN A 241 -6.42 10.63 -5.46
C ASN A 241 -5.42 10.77 -6.63
N VAL A 242 -5.90 10.75 -7.88
CA VAL A 242 -5.08 10.93 -9.10
C VAL A 242 -5.22 12.36 -9.63
N LYS A 243 -6.40 12.95 -9.44
CA LYS A 243 -6.76 14.26 -10.03
C LYS A 243 -5.77 15.37 -9.68
N GLY A 244 -5.39 15.49 -8.40
CA GLY A 244 -4.45 16.51 -7.94
C GLY A 244 -3.09 16.42 -8.64
N TYR A 245 -2.53 15.21 -8.69
CA TYR A 245 -1.25 14.98 -9.36
C TYR A 245 -1.32 15.30 -10.86
N ILE A 246 -2.35 14.84 -11.56
CA ILE A 246 -2.54 15.10 -13.00
C ILE A 246 -2.70 16.61 -13.30
N LEU A 247 -3.38 17.35 -12.43
CA LEU A 247 -3.48 18.81 -12.57
C LEU A 247 -2.10 19.47 -12.46
N THR A 248 -1.27 19.05 -11.51
CA THR A 248 0.10 19.56 -11.37
C THR A 248 0.96 19.27 -12.61
N LEU A 249 0.82 18.09 -13.24
CA LEU A 249 1.57 17.77 -14.47
C LEU A 249 1.30 18.72 -15.64
N ARG A 250 0.13 19.33 -15.67
CA ARG A 250 -0.25 20.29 -16.74
C ARG A 250 0.37 21.66 -16.57
N THR A 251 0.81 22.00 -15.37
CA THR A 251 1.35 23.33 -15.03
C THR A 251 2.88 23.37 -15.08
N ILE A 252 3.57 22.24 -15.11
CA ILE A 252 5.04 22.20 -15.18
C ILE A 252 5.54 22.50 -16.61
N ARG A 253 6.63 23.27 -16.67
CA ARG A 253 7.32 23.67 -17.90
C ARG A 253 8.41 22.70 -18.32
#